data_ad6cc8e669da53459fe145ccc097bc02
#
_entry.id   ad6cc8e669da53459fe145ccc097bc02
#
_cell.length_a   1.000
_cell.length_b   1.000
_cell.length_c   1.000
_cell.angle_alpha   90.00
_cell.angle_beta   90.00
_cell.angle_gamma   90.00
#
_symmetry.space_group_name_H-M   'P 1'
#
loop_
_entity.id
_entity.type
_entity.pdbx_description
1 polymer ?
#
loop_
_entity_poly.entity_id
_entity_poly.type
_entity_poly.pdbx_seq_one_letter_code
_entity_poly.pdbx_strand_id
1 'polypeptide(L)'
;MSSLLILVLCLAAGMALRWNGRLPESAPAAFNAYVINVALPALALVHLHRADLTFDLLASAAGAWLMLGTAALFFAFFARRAHLDPRTTGALILTGGLANTSFVGLPMIEAWIGRDGLPYGIVIDQLGSYLALSTFGLMVAARYSGQPLHWSEMARRIVTFPPLVALVIALVLRPVTFPPVLDDALARLGATVAPIALLSVGCQLRLGALRTHLNAVALGLGYKLVLGPLVIALALVLLFQLDAPTTSLARTVIVFEAAMGPMIGAAVVANHFKLNNEVTSLMVGLGVPLSLIGAPLWLAAAQAIA
;
A
#
# COMPACT_ATOMS: atom_id res chain seq x y z
N MET A 1 0.07 21.38 -8.44
CA MET A 1 0.78 21.98 -7.27
C MET A 1 -0.07 22.00 -6.00
N SER A 2 -1.37 22.28 -6.05
CA SER A 2 -2.28 22.25 -4.88
C SER A 2 -2.36 20.89 -4.20
N SER A 3 -2.43 19.80 -4.97
CA SER A 3 -2.50 18.42 -4.43
C SER A 3 -1.26 18.05 -3.61
N LEU A 4 -0.06 18.34 -4.11
CA LEU A 4 1.19 18.10 -3.37
C LEU A 4 1.26 18.90 -2.07
N LEU A 5 0.79 20.15 -2.09
CA LEU A 5 0.75 20.97 -0.89
C LEU A 5 -0.19 20.36 0.16
N ILE A 6 -1.37 19.85 -0.25
CA ILE A 6 -2.29 19.15 0.63
C ILE A 6 -1.63 17.91 1.26
N LEU A 7 -0.87 17.11 0.48
CA LEU A 7 -0.17 15.94 1.00
C LEU A 7 0.80 16.32 2.13
N VAL A 8 1.64 17.33 1.87
CA VAL A 8 2.63 17.79 2.86
C VAL A 8 1.95 18.39 4.09
N LEU A 9 0.94 19.24 3.90
CA LEU A 9 0.22 19.89 5.00
C LEU A 9 -0.51 18.87 5.90
N CYS A 10 -1.19 17.88 5.32
CA CYS A 10 -1.90 16.86 6.09
C CYS A 10 -0.95 15.95 6.86
N LEU A 11 0.17 15.54 6.26
CA LEU A 11 1.20 14.78 6.92
C LEU A 11 1.80 15.57 8.09
N ALA A 12 2.22 16.81 7.85
CA ALA A 12 2.78 17.70 8.86
C ALA A 12 1.78 18.01 9.98
N ALA A 13 0.52 18.25 9.64
CA ALA A 13 -0.55 18.46 10.62
C ALA A 13 -0.75 17.23 11.52
N GLY A 14 -0.76 16.02 10.95
CA GLY A 14 -0.84 14.78 11.72
C GLY A 14 0.30 14.64 12.73
N MET A 15 1.54 14.88 12.27
CA MET A 15 2.72 14.89 13.14
C MET A 15 2.61 15.93 14.25
N ALA A 16 2.27 17.18 13.91
CA ALA A 16 2.19 18.28 14.86
C ALA A 16 1.09 18.08 15.90
N LEU A 17 -0.12 17.66 15.49
CA LEU A 17 -1.24 17.39 16.38
C LEU A 17 -0.94 16.25 17.36
N ARG A 18 -0.25 15.21 16.87
CA ARG A 18 0.19 14.09 17.72
C ARG A 18 1.26 14.52 18.69
N TRP A 19 2.28 15.24 18.22
CA TRP A 19 3.40 15.72 19.05
C TRP A 19 2.93 16.67 20.16
N ASN A 20 1.99 17.57 19.85
CA ASN A 20 1.43 18.51 20.82
C ASN A 20 0.36 17.88 21.74
N GLY A 21 0.13 16.57 21.70
CA GLY A 21 -0.83 15.88 22.55
C GLY A 21 -2.30 16.24 22.29
N ARG A 22 -2.60 16.93 21.18
CA ARG A 22 -3.98 17.34 20.82
C ARG A 22 -4.81 16.20 20.26
N LEU A 23 -4.19 15.11 19.82
CA LEU A 23 -4.87 13.91 19.37
C LEU A 23 -4.54 12.73 20.31
N PRO A 24 -5.55 11.94 20.69
CA PRO A 24 -5.37 10.74 21.50
C PRO A 24 -4.56 9.67 20.72
N GLU A 25 -4.00 8.72 21.43
CA GLU A 25 -3.23 7.62 20.82
C GLU A 25 -4.07 6.77 19.85
N SER A 26 -5.37 6.70 20.07
CA SER A 26 -6.34 5.98 19.24
C SER A 26 -6.77 6.73 17.97
N ALA A 27 -6.46 8.02 17.82
CA ALA A 27 -6.90 8.81 16.65
C ALA A 27 -6.56 8.17 15.28
N PRO A 28 -5.35 7.62 15.06
CA PRO A 28 -5.05 6.96 13.80
C PRO A 28 -5.99 5.78 13.49
N ALA A 29 -6.44 5.04 14.51
CA ALA A 29 -7.38 3.94 14.31
C ALA A 29 -8.75 4.45 13.80
N ALA A 30 -9.25 5.58 14.33
CA ALA A 30 -10.48 6.19 13.86
C ALA A 30 -10.36 6.73 12.43
N PHE A 31 -9.25 7.40 12.11
CA PHE A 31 -8.98 7.86 10.74
C PHE A 31 -8.89 6.71 9.75
N ASN A 32 -8.18 5.65 10.11
CA ASN A 32 -8.06 4.45 9.28
C ASN A 32 -9.41 3.77 9.09
N ALA A 33 -10.23 3.67 10.15
CA ALA A 33 -11.57 3.11 10.06
C ALA A 33 -12.46 3.91 9.10
N TYR A 34 -12.43 5.25 9.15
CA TYR A 34 -13.15 6.10 8.20
C TYR A 34 -12.67 5.88 6.76
N VAL A 35 -11.35 5.90 6.54
CA VAL A 35 -10.79 5.70 5.20
C VAL A 35 -11.20 4.35 4.62
N ILE A 36 -11.08 3.28 5.40
CA ILE A 36 -11.38 1.91 4.94
C ILE A 36 -12.89 1.69 4.74
N ASN A 37 -13.74 2.22 5.63
CA ASN A 37 -15.16 1.88 5.60
C ASN A 37 -16.02 2.87 4.80
N VAL A 38 -15.51 4.07 4.51
CA VAL A 38 -16.28 5.12 3.83
C VAL A 38 -15.54 5.66 2.60
N ALA A 39 -14.34 6.20 2.77
CA ALA A 39 -13.68 6.96 1.71
C ALA A 39 -13.15 6.08 0.56
N LEU A 40 -12.47 4.97 0.87
CA LEU A 40 -11.99 4.01 -0.15
C LEU A 40 -13.13 3.31 -0.91
N PRO A 41 -14.21 2.82 -0.25
CA PRO A 41 -15.38 2.33 -0.96
C PRO A 41 -15.97 3.34 -1.94
N ALA A 42 -16.13 4.60 -1.50
CA ALA A 42 -16.65 5.66 -2.37
C ALA A 42 -15.71 5.93 -3.55
N LEU A 43 -14.40 5.98 -3.32
CA LEU A 43 -13.39 6.16 -4.36
C LEU A 43 -13.44 5.01 -5.38
N ALA A 44 -13.54 3.76 -4.91
CA ALA A 44 -13.64 2.58 -5.77
C ALA A 44 -14.91 2.62 -6.64
N LEU A 45 -16.06 2.98 -6.04
CA LEU A 45 -17.33 3.10 -6.77
C LEU A 45 -17.22 4.13 -7.90
N VAL A 46 -16.67 5.31 -7.65
CA VAL A 46 -16.56 6.38 -8.67
C VAL A 46 -15.63 5.98 -9.81
N HIS A 47 -14.43 5.48 -9.48
CA HIS A 47 -13.40 5.30 -10.49
C HIS A 47 -13.53 3.95 -11.23
N LEU A 48 -13.93 2.86 -10.57
CA LEU A 48 -14.04 1.55 -11.21
C LEU A 48 -15.37 1.31 -11.92
N HIS A 49 -16.43 1.99 -11.50
CA HIS A 49 -17.72 1.92 -12.18
C HIS A 49 -17.62 2.40 -13.65
N ARG A 50 -16.73 3.36 -13.93
CA ARG A 50 -16.52 3.95 -15.26
C ARG A 50 -15.28 3.42 -15.98
N ALA A 51 -14.45 2.65 -15.29
CA ALA A 51 -13.19 2.17 -15.86
C ALA A 51 -13.43 1.09 -16.92
N ASP A 52 -12.66 1.14 -17.99
CA ASP A 52 -12.60 0.03 -18.94
C ASP A 52 -11.85 -1.14 -18.32
N LEU A 53 -12.48 -2.30 -18.25
CA LEU A 53 -11.88 -3.52 -17.72
C LEU A 53 -10.95 -4.14 -18.76
N THR A 54 -9.80 -3.55 -18.90
CA THR A 54 -8.76 -4.04 -19.80
C THR A 54 -7.88 -5.08 -19.08
N PHE A 55 -7.19 -5.90 -19.84
CA PHE A 55 -6.28 -6.90 -19.29
C PHE A 55 -5.19 -6.24 -18.44
N ASP A 56 -4.62 -5.14 -18.90
CA ASP A 56 -3.56 -4.40 -18.21
C ASP A 56 -4.03 -3.80 -16.88
N LEU A 57 -5.31 -3.37 -16.80
CA LEU A 57 -5.89 -2.92 -15.54
C LEU A 57 -5.88 -4.05 -14.49
N LEU A 58 -6.37 -5.24 -14.86
CA LEU A 58 -6.42 -6.37 -13.94
C LEU A 58 -5.01 -6.93 -13.66
N ALA A 59 -4.17 -7.02 -14.69
CA ALA A 59 -2.79 -7.49 -14.58
C ALA A 59 -1.92 -6.58 -13.68
N SER A 60 -2.30 -5.31 -13.52
CA SER A 60 -1.57 -4.37 -12.65
C SER A 60 -1.46 -4.87 -11.20
N ALA A 61 -2.43 -5.63 -10.71
CA ALA A 61 -2.40 -6.23 -9.38
C ALA A 61 -1.23 -7.21 -9.19
N ALA A 62 -0.74 -7.85 -10.26
CA ALA A 62 0.33 -8.85 -10.19
C ALA A 62 1.64 -8.28 -9.63
N GLY A 63 1.90 -6.98 -9.82
CA GLY A 63 3.07 -6.31 -9.28
C GLY A 63 3.19 -6.44 -7.76
N ALA A 64 2.09 -6.29 -7.02
CA ALA A 64 2.09 -6.43 -5.56
C ALA A 64 2.38 -7.87 -5.11
N TRP A 65 1.84 -8.86 -5.81
CA TRP A 65 2.12 -10.29 -5.55
C TRP A 65 3.57 -10.65 -5.83
N LEU A 66 4.11 -10.17 -6.95
CA LEU A 66 5.52 -10.38 -7.30
C LEU A 66 6.43 -9.74 -6.26
N MET A 67 6.12 -8.52 -5.81
CA MET A 67 6.91 -7.83 -4.79
C MET A 67 6.90 -8.58 -3.45
N LEU A 68 5.74 -9.08 -3.00
CA LEU A 68 5.67 -9.87 -1.76
C LEU A 68 6.39 -11.22 -1.90
N GLY A 69 6.25 -11.90 -3.04
CA GLY A 69 6.94 -13.16 -3.32
C GLY A 69 8.46 -13.00 -3.33
N THR A 70 8.97 -11.98 -4.03
CA THR A 70 10.41 -11.67 -4.07
C THR A 70 10.95 -11.21 -2.72
N ALA A 71 10.15 -10.46 -1.91
CA ALA A 71 10.49 -10.14 -0.53
C ALA A 71 10.64 -11.39 0.33
N ALA A 72 9.68 -12.33 0.21
CA ALA A 72 9.75 -13.58 0.97
C ALA A 72 11.03 -14.37 0.64
N LEU A 73 11.38 -14.49 -0.63
CA LEU A 73 12.61 -15.14 -1.07
C LEU A 73 13.87 -14.41 -0.58
N PHE A 74 13.90 -13.08 -0.75
CA PHE A 74 15.01 -12.23 -0.35
C PHE A 74 15.28 -12.34 1.16
N PHE A 75 14.28 -12.07 1.99
CA PHE A 75 14.46 -12.09 3.44
C PHE A 75 14.69 -13.50 3.98
N ALA A 76 14.05 -14.54 3.43
CA ALA A 76 14.36 -15.92 3.81
C ALA A 76 15.83 -16.31 3.52
N PHE A 77 16.36 -15.85 2.38
CA PHE A 77 17.75 -16.09 2.02
C PHE A 77 18.74 -15.30 2.89
N PHE A 78 18.48 -14.01 3.10
CA PHE A 78 19.37 -13.13 3.85
C PHE A 78 19.22 -13.26 5.38
N ALA A 79 18.11 -13.80 5.90
CA ALA A 79 17.90 -13.96 7.33
C ALA A 79 19.03 -14.69 8.03
N ARG A 80 19.52 -15.77 7.41
CA ARG A 80 20.65 -16.55 7.96
C ARG A 80 21.96 -15.76 7.98
N ARG A 81 22.23 -14.96 6.94
CA ARG A 81 23.45 -14.14 6.83
C ARG A 81 23.43 -12.93 7.74
N ALA A 82 22.26 -12.33 7.91
CA ALA A 82 22.06 -11.16 8.77
C ALA A 82 21.73 -11.54 10.22
N HIS A 83 21.78 -12.83 10.58
CA HIS A 83 21.44 -13.35 11.92
C HIS A 83 20.09 -12.84 12.44
N LEU A 84 19.09 -12.75 11.55
CA LEU A 84 17.74 -12.31 11.91
C LEU A 84 16.96 -13.46 12.55
N ASP A 85 16.29 -13.16 13.65
CA ASP A 85 15.36 -14.12 14.25
C ASP A 85 14.10 -14.29 13.37
N PRO A 86 13.34 -15.39 13.54
CA PRO A 86 12.17 -15.65 12.71
C PRO A 86 11.12 -14.53 12.76
N ARG A 87 10.85 -13.94 13.93
CA ARG A 87 9.84 -12.90 14.06
C ARG A 87 10.24 -11.62 13.33
N THR A 88 11.53 -11.24 13.39
CA THR A 88 12.08 -10.13 12.62
C THR A 88 12.03 -10.42 11.12
N THR A 89 12.37 -11.63 10.70
CA THR A 89 12.28 -12.04 9.28
C THR A 89 10.85 -11.92 8.76
N GLY A 90 9.87 -12.45 9.48
CA GLY A 90 8.45 -12.34 9.11
C GLY A 90 7.96 -10.87 9.05
N ALA A 91 8.39 -10.04 10.01
CA ALA A 91 8.10 -8.61 10.02
C ALA A 91 8.64 -7.91 8.76
N LEU A 92 9.88 -8.21 8.36
CA LEU A 92 10.50 -7.65 7.16
C LEU A 92 9.87 -8.15 5.86
N ILE A 93 9.47 -9.43 5.77
CA ILE A 93 8.73 -9.94 4.60
C ILE A 93 7.44 -9.15 4.40
N LEU A 94 6.67 -8.94 5.46
CA LEU A 94 5.39 -8.23 5.36
C LEU A 94 5.57 -6.74 5.06
N THR A 95 6.42 -6.05 5.81
CA THR A 95 6.61 -4.60 5.67
C THR A 95 7.52 -4.23 4.50
N GLY A 96 8.42 -5.10 4.09
CA GLY A 96 9.25 -4.94 2.89
C GLY A 96 8.52 -5.35 1.61
N GLY A 97 7.70 -6.40 1.67
CA GLY A 97 7.02 -6.95 0.51
C GLY A 97 5.71 -6.28 0.12
N LEU A 98 5.08 -5.51 1.02
CA LEU A 98 3.80 -4.85 0.76
C LEU A 98 3.94 -3.33 0.82
N ALA A 99 3.44 -2.68 -0.23
CA ALA A 99 3.43 -1.22 -0.37
C ALA A 99 2.18 -0.61 0.28
N ASN A 100 2.31 0.63 0.76
CA ASN A 100 1.20 1.42 1.29
C ASN A 100 0.42 2.07 0.15
N THR A 101 -0.26 1.23 -0.61
CA THR A 101 -0.97 1.61 -1.83
C THR A 101 -2.19 2.48 -1.56
N SER A 102 -2.97 2.20 -0.49
CA SER A 102 -4.18 2.96 -0.17
C SER A 102 -3.90 4.33 0.44
N PHE A 103 -3.09 4.39 1.51
CA PHE A 103 -2.95 5.59 2.34
C PHE A 103 -1.91 6.58 1.80
N VAL A 104 -0.95 6.09 1.04
CA VAL A 104 0.11 6.91 0.42
C VAL A 104 0.01 6.84 -1.09
N GLY A 105 -0.11 5.67 -1.67
CA GLY A 105 -0.10 5.45 -3.11
C GLY A 105 -1.22 6.18 -3.84
N LEU A 106 -2.49 5.94 -3.49
CA LEU A 106 -3.62 6.62 -4.15
C LEU A 106 -3.54 8.15 -4.09
N PRO A 107 -3.26 8.79 -2.93
CA PRO A 107 -2.99 10.22 -2.88
C PRO A 107 -1.83 10.67 -3.77
N MET A 108 -0.76 9.89 -3.82
CA MET A 108 0.41 10.22 -4.63
C MET A 108 0.14 10.05 -6.13
N ILE A 109 -0.64 9.03 -6.53
CA ILE A 109 -1.11 8.86 -7.91
C ILE A 109 -1.93 10.08 -8.34
N GLU A 110 -2.93 10.47 -7.54
CA GLU A 110 -3.77 11.63 -7.87
C GLU A 110 -2.94 12.91 -8.01
N ALA A 111 -1.93 13.09 -7.16
CA ALA A 111 -1.11 14.29 -7.14
C ALA A 111 -0.07 14.36 -8.27
N TRP A 112 0.55 13.24 -8.66
CA TRP A 112 1.70 13.19 -9.56
C TRP A 112 1.37 12.64 -10.96
N ILE A 113 0.43 11.71 -11.06
CA ILE A 113 0.05 11.05 -12.32
C ILE A 113 -1.30 11.59 -12.81
N GLY A 114 -2.20 11.87 -11.88
CA GLY A 114 -3.55 12.33 -12.16
C GLY A 114 -4.61 11.28 -11.92
N ARG A 115 -5.87 11.67 -12.11
CA ARG A 115 -7.04 10.81 -11.81
C ARG A 115 -7.14 9.58 -12.70
N ASP A 116 -6.58 9.62 -13.90
CA ASP A 116 -6.59 8.49 -14.84
C ASP A 116 -5.76 7.30 -14.32
N GLY A 117 -4.80 7.55 -13.42
CA GLY A 117 -4.04 6.50 -12.73
C GLY A 117 -4.78 5.82 -11.59
N LEU A 118 -5.85 6.44 -11.05
CA LEU A 118 -6.55 5.92 -9.86
C LEU A 118 -7.18 4.53 -10.06
N PRO A 119 -7.81 4.19 -11.20
CA PRO A 119 -8.33 2.84 -11.42
C PRO A 119 -7.24 1.77 -11.25
N TYR A 120 -6.05 1.98 -11.80
CA TYR A 120 -4.90 1.08 -11.65
C TYR A 120 -4.46 0.98 -10.20
N GLY A 121 -4.29 2.12 -9.51
CA GLY A 121 -3.94 2.17 -8.09
C GLY A 121 -4.94 1.42 -7.21
N ILE A 122 -6.24 1.59 -7.45
CA ILE A 122 -7.31 0.90 -6.70
C ILE A 122 -7.24 -0.62 -6.94
N VAL A 123 -7.00 -1.07 -8.16
CA VAL A 123 -6.87 -2.50 -8.49
C VAL A 123 -5.60 -3.08 -7.85
N ILE A 124 -4.47 -2.37 -7.92
CA ILE A 124 -3.22 -2.76 -7.24
C ILE A 124 -3.44 -2.85 -5.73
N ASP A 125 -4.15 -1.90 -5.14
CA ASP A 125 -4.44 -1.89 -3.71
C ASP A 125 -5.30 -3.09 -3.30
N GLN A 126 -6.42 -3.31 -3.97
CA GLN A 126 -7.43 -4.26 -3.51
C GLN A 126 -7.16 -5.69 -3.97
N LEU A 127 -6.89 -5.92 -5.26
CA LEU A 127 -6.61 -7.25 -5.81
C LEU A 127 -5.12 -7.64 -5.66
N GLY A 128 -4.25 -6.66 -5.54
CA GLY A 128 -2.82 -6.84 -5.26
C GLY A 128 -2.55 -6.85 -3.75
N SER A 129 -2.27 -5.69 -3.18
CA SER A 129 -1.73 -5.53 -1.83
C SER A 129 -2.63 -6.11 -0.73
N TYR A 130 -3.94 -5.82 -0.77
CA TYR A 130 -4.86 -6.31 0.25
C TYR A 130 -5.10 -7.83 0.18
N LEU A 131 -5.35 -8.38 -1.01
CA LEU A 131 -5.51 -9.83 -1.14
C LEU A 131 -4.20 -10.57 -0.84
N ALA A 132 -3.06 -10.05 -1.29
CA ALA A 132 -1.76 -10.63 -0.97
C ALA A 132 -1.50 -10.63 0.54
N LEU A 133 -1.82 -9.55 1.27
CA LEU A 133 -1.73 -9.48 2.72
C LEU A 133 -2.68 -10.47 3.39
N SER A 134 -3.94 -10.51 2.96
CA SER A 134 -5.02 -11.29 3.57
C SER A 134 -4.92 -12.80 3.29
N THR A 135 -4.05 -13.21 2.39
CA THR A 135 -3.78 -14.61 2.04
C THR A 135 -2.34 -14.98 2.37
N PHE A 136 -1.42 -14.77 1.43
CA PHE A 136 -0.01 -15.12 1.60
C PHE A 136 0.65 -14.39 2.77
N GLY A 137 0.31 -13.13 3.01
CA GLY A 137 0.81 -12.36 4.15
C GLY A 137 0.41 -12.96 5.49
N LEU A 138 -0.84 -13.41 5.66
CA LEU A 138 -1.27 -14.13 6.87
C LEU A 138 -0.57 -15.47 7.04
N MET A 139 -0.32 -16.21 5.94
CA MET A 139 0.47 -17.46 6.00
C MET A 139 1.91 -17.18 6.43
N VAL A 140 2.55 -16.14 5.93
CA VAL A 140 3.88 -15.70 6.37
C VAL A 140 3.85 -15.33 7.85
N ALA A 141 2.87 -14.53 8.30
CA ALA A 141 2.76 -14.12 9.69
C ALA A 141 2.62 -15.33 10.63
N ALA A 142 1.73 -16.27 10.31
CA ALA A 142 1.53 -17.49 11.07
C ALA A 142 2.81 -18.37 11.11
N ARG A 143 3.45 -18.58 9.95
CA ARG A 143 4.68 -19.39 9.81
C ARG A 143 5.83 -18.86 10.66
N TYR A 144 6.03 -17.54 10.67
CA TYR A 144 7.17 -16.91 11.36
C TYR A 144 6.88 -16.58 12.84
N SER A 145 5.60 -16.51 13.23
CA SER A 145 5.21 -16.37 14.65
C SER A 145 5.03 -17.68 15.38
N GLY A 146 4.81 -18.78 14.66
CA GLY A 146 4.41 -20.07 15.23
C GLY A 146 2.94 -20.10 15.69
N GLN A 147 2.13 -19.09 15.35
CA GLN A 147 0.70 -19.07 15.70
C GLN A 147 -0.14 -19.83 14.66
N PRO A 148 -1.27 -20.42 15.08
CA PRO A 148 -2.18 -21.11 14.17
C PRO A 148 -2.83 -20.11 13.19
N LEU A 149 -3.08 -20.55 11.96
CA LEU A 149 -3.84 -19.83 10.96
C LEU A 149 -5.25 -20.40 10.85
N HIS A 150 -6.26 -19.56 11.04
CA HIS A 150 -7.66 -19.93 10.88
C HIS A 150 -8.17 -19.52 9.48
N TRP A 151 -8.37 -20.50 8.61
CA TRP A 151 -8.82 -20.29 7.23
C TRP A 151 -10.18 -19.58 7.12
N SER A 152 -11.09 -19.87 8.06
CA SER A 152 -12.40 -19.20 8.13
C SER A 152 -12.28 -17.70 8.43
N GLU A 153 -11.34 -17.33 9.31
CA GLU A 153 -11.08 -15.92 9.61
C GLU A 153 -10.46 -15.21 8.39
N MET A 154 -9.54 -15.86 7.70
CA MET A 154 -8.94 -15.36 6.47
C MET A 154 -10.02 -15.11 5.39
N ALA A 155 -10.87 -16.10 5.12
CA ALA A 155 -11.96 -15.96 4.16
C ALA A 155 -12.92 -14.82 4.56
N ARG A 156 -13.30 -14.75 5.85
CA ARG A 156 -14.15 -13.68 6.36
C ARG A 156 -13.53 -12.30 6.15
N ARG A 157 -12.25 -12.12 6.46
CA ARG A 157 -11.54 -10.83 6.24
C ARG A 157 -11.61 -10.39 4.79
N ILE A 158 -11.43 -11.32 3.84
CA ILE A 158 -11.49 -11.01 2.41
C ILE A 158 -12.90 -10.57 2.01
N VAL A 159 -13.93 -11.37 2.32
CA VAL A 159 -15.29 -11.11 1.84
C VAL A 159 -15.99 -9.94 2.55
N THR A 160 -15.51 -9.55 3.74
CA THR A 160 -16.07 -8.42 4.49
C THR A 160 -15.28 -7.12 4.36
N PHE A 161 -14.20 -7.10 3.56
CA PHE A 161 -13.40 -5.88 3.39
C PHE A 161 -14.14 -4.84 2.54
N PRO A 162 -14.53 -3.70 3.12
CA PRO A 162 -15.45 -2.77 2.47
C PRO A 162 -14.96 -2.24 1.12
N PRO A 163 -13.66 -1.89 0.92
CA PRO A 163 -13.19 -1.46 -0.38
C PRO A 163 -13.28 -2.56 -1.45
N LEU A 164 -12.99 -3.83 -1.09
CA LEU A 164 -13.12 -4.95 -2.03
C LEU A 164 -14.59 -5.24 -2.38
N VAL A 165 -15.48 -5.14 -1.39
CA VAL A 165 -16.93 -5.25 -1.62
C VAL A 165 -17.39 -4.12 -2.56
N ALA A 166 -16.93 -2.89 -2.35
CA ALA A 166 -17.24 -1.75 -3.21
C ALA A 166 -16.69 -1.93 -4.64
N LEU A 167 -15.48 -2.52 -4.79
CA LEU A 167 -14.94 -2.88 -6.10
C LEU A 167 -15.90 -3.85 -6.82
N VAL A 168 -16.33 -4.92 -6.15
CA VAL A 168 -17.28 -5.88 -6.74
C VAL A 168 -18.60 -5.20 -7.12
N ILE A 169 -19.15 -4.36 -6.24
CA ILE A 169 -20.37 -3.57 -6.49
C ILE A 169 -20.17 -2.65 -7.70
N ALA A 170 -19.04 -1.94 -7.78
CA ALA A 170 -18.72 -1.05 -8.90
C ALA A 170 -18.74 -1.82 -10.24
N LEU A 171 -18.15 -3.03 -10.27
CA LEU A 171 -18.10 -3.86 -11.44
C LEU A 171 -19.48 -4.41 -11.84
N VAL A 172 -20.31 -4.81 -10.88
CA VAL A 172 -21.67 -5.31 -11.12
C VAL A 172 -22.59 -4.19 -11.61
N LEU A 173 -22.44 -2.98 -11.06
CA LEU A 173 -23.26 -1.82 -11.40
C LEU A 173 -22.79 -1.06 -12.64
N ARG A 174 -21.78 -1.49 -13.37
CA ARG A 174 -21.30 -0.83 -14.60
C ARG A 174 -22.41 -0.52 -15.62
N PRO A 175 -23.42 -1.37 -15.84
CA PRO A 175 -24.53 -1.07 -16.76
C PRO A 175 -25.47 0.03 -16.27
N VAL A 176 -25.39 0.41 -14.98
CA VAL A 176 -26.31 1.35 -14.32
C VAL A 176 -25.68 2.72 -14.28
N THR A 177 -26.27 3.72 -14.88
CA THR A 177 -25.79 5.12 -14.77
C THR A 177 -26.17 5.68 -13.41
N PHE A 178 -25.18 6.12 -12.64
CA PHE A 178 -25.44 6.77 -11.35
C PHE A 178 -26.10 8.14 -11.56
N PRO A 179 -27.10 8.49 -10.74
CA PRO A 179 -27.64 9.85 -10.72
C PRO A 179 -26.51 10.85 -10.37
N PRO A 180 -26.49 12.04 -11.02
CA PRO A 180 -25.42 13.04 -10.80
C PRO A 180 -25.19 13.40 -9.33
N VAL A 181 -26.26 13.45 -8.53
CA VAL A 181 -26.18 13.74 -7.07
C VAL A 181 -25.43 12.65 -6.33
N LEU A 182 -25.67 11.37 -6.67
CA LEU A 182 -24.96 10.24 -6.05
C LEU A 182 -23.49 10.25 -6.45
N ASP A 183 -23.22 10.47 -7.73
CA ASP A 183 -21.86 10.51 -8.27
C ASP A 183 -21.02 11.63 -7.61
N ASP A 184 -21.57 12.84 -7.49
CA ASP A 184 -20.93 13.95 -6.79
C ASP A 184 -20.70 13.65 -5.29
N ALA A 185 -21.68 13.05 -4.61
CA ALA A 185 -21.54 12.68 -3.21
C ALA A 185 -20.43 11.64 -3.00
N LEU A 186 -20.39 10.59 -3.82
CA LEU A 186 -19.33 9.57 -3.79
C LEU A 186 -17.95 10.17 -4.13
N ALA A 187 -17.88 11.07 -5.13
CA ALA A 187 -16.64 11.75 -5.48
C ALA A 187 -16.10 12.61 -4.34
N ARG A 188 -16.96 13.35 -3.63
CA ARG A 188 -16.59 14.15 -2.45
C ARG A 188 -16.10 13.27 -1.30
N LEU A 189 -16.79 12.16 -1.02
CA LEU A 189 -16.35 11.20 0.00
C LEU A 189 -15.00 10.57 -0.38
N GLY A 190 -14.84 10.14 -1.62
CA GLY A 190 -13.60 9.58 -2.14
C GLY A 190 -12.42 10.56 -2.06
N ALA A 191 -12.65 11.85 -2.34
CA ALA A 191 -11.64 12.89 -2.24
C ALA A 191 -11.08 13.09 -0.81
N THR A 192 -11.76 12.58 0.22
CA THR A 192 -11.27 12.63 1.60
C THR A 192 -10.20 11.58 1.91
N VAL A 193 -9.96 10.60 1.02
CA VAL A 193 -8.90 9.59 1.20
C VAL A 193 -7.55 10.27 1.43
N ALA A 194 -7.14 11.15 0.53
CA ALA A 194 -5.83 11.79 0.58
C ALA A 194 -5.59 12.56 1.89
N PRO A 195 -6.43 13.52 2.29
CA PRO A 195 -6.17 14.31 3.50
C PRO A 195 -6.24 13.46 4.78
N ILE A 196 -7.21 12.57 4.92
CA ILE A 196 -7.39 11.81 6.16
C ILE A 196 -6.36 10.69 6.28
N ALA A 197 -6.04 10.00 5.18
CA ALA A 197 -5.01 8.97 5.18
C ALA A 197 -3.64 9.55 5.56
N LEU A 198 -3.24 10.66 4.97
CA LEU A 198 -1.95 11.28 5.27
C LEU A 198 -1.89 11.91 6.66
N LEU A 199 -3.01 12.47 7.15
CA LEU A 199 -3.11 12.90 8.54
C LEU A 199 -2.89 11.71 9.48
N SER A 200 -3.52 10.57 9.21
CA SER A 200 -3.34 9.33 9.98
C SER A 200 -1.89 8.83 9.93
N VAL A 201 -1.28 8.81 8.75
CA VAL A 201 0.14 8.44 8.57
C VAL A 201 1.02 9.35 9.40
N GLY A 202 0.82 10.67 9.33
CA GLY A 202 1.57 11.65 10.12
C GLY A 202 1.51 11.38 11.63
N CYS A 203 0.33 11.01 12.15
CA CYS A 203 0.15 10.65 13.55
C CYS A 203 0.89 9.36 13.96
N GLN A 204 1.20 8.47 13.03
CA GLN A 204 1.81 7.17 13.30
C GLN A 204 3.34 7.17 13.23
N LEU A 205 3.96 8.24 12.76
CA LEU A 205 5.42 8.34 12.63
C LEU A 205 6.08 8.32 14.01
N ARG A 206 6.87 7.27 14.30
CA ARG A 206 7.64 7.08 15.54
C ARG A 206 9.04 6.62 15.19
N LEU A 207 10.05 7.24 15.79
CA LEU A 207 11.47 6.97 15.53
C LEU A 207 12.18 6.28 16.71
N GLY A 208 11.43 5.67 17.63
CA GLY A 208 11.99 4.97 18.80
C GLY A 208 12.81 3.72 18.41
N ALA A 209 13.76 3.32 19.27
CA ALA A 209 14.53 2.08 19.18
C ALA A 209 15.33 1.83 17.89
N LEU A 210 15.57 2.86 17.05
CA LEU A 210 16.28 2.71 15.77
C LEU A 210 17.68 2.07 15.91
N ARG A 211 18.42 2.46 16.93
CA ARG A 211 19.81 1.97 17.13
C ARG A 211 19.89 0.48 17.34
N THR A 212 18.88 -0.12 18.00
CA THR A 212 18.84 -1.56 18.32
C THR A 212 18.56 -2.40 17.07
N HIS A 213 17.80 -1.86 16.10
CA HIS A 213 17.34 -2.60 14.92
C HIS A 213 17.88 -2.04 13.59
N LEU A 214 18.94 -1.22 13.64
CA LEU A 214 19.44 -0.49 12.47
C LEU A 214 19.71 -1.39 11.27
N ASN A 215 20.39 -2.53 11.46
CA ASN A 215 20.72 -3.46 10.36
C ASN A 215 19.48 -4.09 9.73
N ALA A 216 18.51 -4.50 10.55
CA ALA A 216 17.26 -5.10 10.06
C ALA A 216 16.43 -4.06 9.28
N VAL A 217 16.30 -2.85 9.83
CA VAL A 217 15.56 -1.76 9.20
C VAL A 217 16.24 -1.28 7.92
N ALA A 218 17.58 -1.13 7.92
CA ALA A 218 18.32 -0.75 6.73
C ALA A 218 18.18 -1.79 5.61
N LEU A 219 18.27 -3.09 5.93
CA LEU A 219 18.03 -4.17 4.98
C LEU A 219 16.59 -4.14 4.46
N GLY A 220 15.62 -3.94 5.37
CA GLY A 220 14.20 -3.86 5.04
C GLY A 220 13.86 -2.69 4.12
N LEU A 221 14.31 -1.49 4.46
CA LEU A 221 14.09 -0.29 3.66
C LEU A 221 14.88 -0.30 2.35
N GLY A 222 16.10 -0.86 2.35
CA GLY A 222 16.88 -1.06 1.13
C GLY A 222 16.15 -1.96 0.13
N TYR A 223 15.56 -3.06 0.62
CA TYR A 223 14.68 -3.87 -0.23
C TYR A 223 13.44 -3.08 -0.66
N LYS A 224 12.69 -2.51 0.30
CA LYS A 224 11.39 -1.89 0.07
C LYS A 224 11.44 -0.70 -0.89
N LEU A 225 12.42 0.18 -0.73
CA LEU A 225 12.47 1.45 -1.45
C LEU A 225 13.36 1.41 -2.69
N VAL A 226 14.20 0.38 -2.82
CA VAL A 226 15.15 0.27 -3.94
C VAL A 226 15.00 -1.05 -4.68
N LEU A 227 15.30 -2.19 -4.04
CA LEU A 227 15.35 -3.48 -4.73
C LEU A 227 13.97 -3.94 -5.21
N GLY A 228 12.93 -3.80 -4.38
CA GLY A 228 11.57 -4.20 -4.74
C GLY A 228 11.04 -3.45 -5.98
N PRO A 229 11.02 -2.12 -5.99
CA PRO A 229 10.63 -1.35 -7.18
C PRO A 229 11.51 -1.63 -8.40
N LEU A 230 12.82 -1.85 -8.21
CA LEU A 230 13.73 -2.23 -9.31
C LEU A 230 13.36 -3.60 -9.91
N VAL A 231 13.03 -4.59 -9.08
CA VAL A 231 12.58 -5.91 -9.57
C VAL A 231 11.29 -5.77 -10.36
N ILE A 232 10.34 -4.94 -9.90
CA ILE A 232 9.10 -4.67 -10.63
C ILE A 232 9.38 -3.97 -11.96
N ALA A 233 10.23 -2.94 -11.97
CA ALA A 233 10.61 -2.23 -13.18
C ALA A 233 11.28 -3.16 -14.21
N LEU A 234 12.23 -4.00 -13.77
CA LEU A 234 12.89 -4.99 -14.63
C LEU A 234 11.91 -6.04 -15.17
N ALA A 235 10.98 -6.54 -14.32
CA ALA A 235 9.96 -7.47 -14.77
C ALA A 235 9.06 -6.87 -15.86
N LEU A 236 8.68 -5.59 -15.73
CA LEU A 236 7.88 -4.89 -16.74
C LEU A 236 8.64 -4.65 -18.03
N VAL A 237 9.95 -4.33 -17.98
CA VAL A 237 10.79 -4.20 -19.17
C VAL A 237 10.87 -5.54 -19.91
N LEU A 238 11.06 -6.66 -19.19
CA LEU A 238 11.07 -7.99 -19.80
C LEU A 238 9.72 -8.36 -20.41
N LEU A 239 8.61 -8.06 -19.71
CA LEU A 239 7.26 -8.30 -20.24
C LEU A 239 6.96 -7.43 -21.47
N PHE A 240 7.45 -6.19 -21.50
CA PHE A 240 7.33 -5.32 -22.68
C PHE A 240 8.07 -5.88 -23.89
N GLN A 241 9.28 -6.45 -23.71
CA GLN A 241 10.02 -7.10 -24.77
C GLN A 241 9.32 -8.37 -25.30
N LEU A 242 8.40 -8.96 -24.53
CA LEU A 242 7.58 -10.11 -24.91
C LEU A 242 6.20 -9.70 -25.45
N ASP A 243 6.04 -8.45 -25.91
CA ASP A 243 4.79 -7.87 -26.46
C ASP A 243 3.56 -8.03 -25.53
N ALA A 244 3.80 -8.03 -24.20
CA ALA A 244 2.68 -8.08 -23.26
C ALA A 244 1.78 -6.83 -23.41
N PRO A 245 0.46 -6.99 -23.44
CA PRO A 245 -0.49 -5.88 -23.67
C PRO A 245 -0.62 -5.02 -22.42
N THR A 246 0.40 -4.18 -22.14
CA THR A 246 0.39 -3.24 -21.02
C THR A 246 0.56 -1.82 -21.52
N THR A 247 -0.32 -0.91 -21.05
CA THR A 247 -0.24 0.51 -21.40
C THR A 247 0.91 1.19 -20.65
N SER A 248 1.41 2.29 -21.22
CA SER A 248 2.39 3.17 -20.58
C SER A 248 1.91 3.64 -19.20
N LEU A 249 0.62 4.01 -19.08
CA LEU A 249 0.02 4.42 -17.81
C LEU A 249 0.04 3.29 -16.77
N ALA A 250 -0.34 2.06 -17.17
CA ALA A 250 -0.30 0.91 -16.27
C ALA A 250 1.09 0.66 -15.73
N ARG A 251 2.11 0.62 -16.60
CA ARG A 251 3.51 0.42 -16.19
C ARG A 251 3.99 1.50 -15.23
N THR A 252 3.67 2.76 -15.54
CA THR A 252 4.01 3.90 -14.67
C THR A 252 3.41 3.74 -13.28
N VAL A 253 2.11 3.43 -13.19
CA VAL A 253 1.43 3.27 -11.90
C VAL A 253 1.95 2.07 -11.12
N ILE A 254 2.22 0.93 -11.78
CA ILE A 254 2.73 -0.29 -11.11
C ILE A 254 4.09 -0.02 -10.45
N VAL A 255 5.03 0.60 -11.16
CA VAL A 255 6.37 0.92 -10.61
C VAL A 255 6.24 1.97 -9.49
N PHE A 256 5.42 3.00 -9.72
CA PHE A 256 5.21 4.05 -8.75
C PHE A 256 4.61 3.52 -7.44
N GLU A 257 3.60 2.66 -7.51
CA GLU A 257 3.02 2.00 -6.34
C GLU A 257 3.99 1.05 -5.63
N ALA A 258 4.80 0.31 -6.38
CA ALA A 258 5.84 -0.53 -5.79
C ALA A 258 6.85 0.28 -4.96
N ALA A 259 7.12 1.53 -5.33
CA ALA A 259 8.03 2.44 -4.64
C ALA A 259 7.42 3.11 -3.40
N MET A 260 6.13 2.97 -3.14
CA MET A 260 5.50 3.51 -1.93
C MET A 260 6.06 2.84 -0.67
N GLY A 261 6.01 3.54 0.45
CA GLY A 261 6.50 3.06 1.75
C GLY A 261 5.83 1.77 2.22
N PRO A 262 6.29 1.19 3.34
CA PRO A 262 5.71 -0.02 3.92
C PRO A 262 4.22 0.13 4.24
N MET A 263 3.44 -0.93 3.97
CA MET A 263 2.00 -0.97 4.21
C MET A 263 1.68 -0.96 5.71
N ILE A 264 0.85 -0.02 6.15
CA ILE A 264 0.38 0.05 7.56
C ILE A 264 -0.40 -1.22 7.94
N GLY A 265 -1.26 -1.72 7.04
CA GLY A 265 -2.00 -2.97 7.25
C GLY A 265 -1.10 -4.17 7.49
N ALA A 266 0.05 -4.24 6.81
CA ALA A 266 1.05 -5.27 7.02
C ALA A 266 1.67 -5.20 8.43
N ALA A 267 1.96 -3.99 8.92
CA ALA A 267 2.44 -3.79 10.30
C ALA A 267 1.38 -4.19 11.33
N VAL A 268 0.11 -3.88 11.09
CA VAL A 268 -1.01 -4.30 11.96
C VAL A 268 -1.10 -5.83 12.04
N VAL A 269 -1.02 -6.52 10.90
CA VAL A 269 -1.00 -7.99 10.86
C VAL A 269 0.22 -8.55 11.58
N ALA A 270 1.40 -8.00 11.33
CA ALA A 270 2.62 -8.41 12.00
C ALA A 270 2.51 -8.28 13.54
N ASN A 271 1.93 -7.18 14.02
CA ASN A 271 1.71 -6.93 15.44
C ASN A 271 0.67 -7.91 16.04
N HIS A 272 -0.42 -8.19 15.32
CA HIS A 272 -1.44 -9.16 15.74
C HIS A 272 -0.82 -10.57 15.93
N PHE A 273 0.06 -10.99 15.03
CA PHE A 273 0.79 -12.24 15.10
C PHE A 273 2.03 -12.19 16.02
N LYS A 274 2.23 -11.11 16.76
CA LYS A 274 3.37 -10.92 17.68
C LYS A 274 4.73 -11.12 17.01
N LEU A 275 4.86 -10.66 15.78
CA LEU A 275 6.15 -10.49 15.12
C LEU A 275 6.92 -9.32 15.76
N ASN A 276 8.07 -8.93 15.24
CA ASN A 276 8.86 -7.86 15.82
C ASN A 276 8.21 -6.47 15.60
N ASN A 277 7.49 -5.99 16.64
CA ASN A 277 6.74 -4.74 16.60
C ASN A 277 7.63 -3.49 16.47
N GLU A 278 8.85 -3.54 17.02
CA GLU A 278 9.77 -2.41 16.92
C GLU A 278 10.24 -2.24 15.48
N VAL A 279 10.62 -3.35 14.83
CA VAL A 279 11.02 -3.34 13.43
C VAL A 279 9.86 -2.90 12.54
N THR A 280 8.64 -3.41 12.72
CA THR A 280 7.49 -2.99 11.90
C THR A 280 7.17 -1.52 12.05
N SER A 281 7.24 -0.99 13.27
CA SER A 281 7.00 0.44 13.54
C SER A 281 8.07 1.32 12.90
N LEU A 282 9.35 0.91 12.96
CA LEU A 282 10.45 1.62 12.32
C LEU A 282 10.37 1.56 10.80
N MET A 283 10.02 0.40 10.23
CA MET A 283 9.81 0.25 8.79
C MET A 283 8.77 1.23 8.27
N VAL A 284 7.60 1.32 8.92
CA VAL A 284 6.55 2.27 8.53
C VAL A 284 6.97 3.70 8.82
N GLY A 285 7.48 3.96 10.04
CA GLY A 285 7.82 5.31 10.50
C GLY A 285 8.92 5.99 9.69
N LEU A 286 9.89 5.24 9.20
CA LEU A 286 10.97 5.76 8.33
C LEU A 286 10.63 5.57 6.85
N GLY A 287 10.08 4.42 6.50
CA GLY A 287 9.86 4.05 5.10
C GLY A 287 8.84 4.92 4.39
N VAL A 288 7.78 5.36 5.09
CA VAL A 288 6.78 6.24 4.48
C VAL A 288 7.36 7.62 4.15
N PRO A 289 8.01 8.37 5.06
CA PRO A 289 8.64 9.63 4.69
C PRO A 289 9.71 9.50 3.61
N LEU A 290 10.54 8.46 3.69
CA LEU A 290 11.58 8.22 2.68
C LEU A 290 10.98 7.90 1.30
N SER A 291 9.86 7.19 1.25
CA SER A 291 9.17 6.91 -0.02
C SER A 291 8.62 8.18 -0.66
N LEU A 292 8.11 9.13 0.12
CA LEU A 292 7.63 10.41 -0.40
C LEU A 292 8.76 11.21 -1.06
N ILE A 293 9.96 11.13 -0.50
CA ILE A 293 11.17 11.77 -1.06
C ILE A 293 11.63 11.02 -2.32
N GLY A 294 11.59 9.69 -2.30
CA GLY A 294 12.03 8.83 -3.41
C GLY A 294 11.01 8.71 -4.57
N ALA A 295 9.73 8.98 -4.32
CA ALA A 295 8.67 8.81 -5.31
C ALA A 295 8.89 9.57 -6.64
N PRO A 296 9.34 10.84 -6.66
CA PRO A 296 9.63 11.53 -7.90
C PRO A 296 10.70 10.86 -8.78
N LEU A 297 11.72 10.26 -8.14
CA LEU A 297 12.78 9.53 -8.85
C LEU A 297 12.23 8.27 -9.50
N TRP A 298 11.41 7.51 -8.74
CA TRP A 298 10.77 6.31 -9.28
C TRP A 298 9.73 6.63 -10.35
N LEU A 299 9.03 7.77 -10.23
CA LEU A 299 8.12 8.23 -11.29
C LEU A 299 8.90 8.53 -12.59
N ALA A 300 10.01 9.26 -12.49
CA ALA A 300 10.84 9.53 -13.66
C ALA A 300 11.40 8.23 -14.28
N ALA A 301 11.86 7.28 -13.45
CA ALA A 301 12.29 5.97 -13.93
C ALA A 301 11.16 5.18 -14.59
N ALA A 302 9.95 5.20 -14.00
CA ALA A 302 8.78 4.53 -14.55
C ALA A 302 8.38 5.10 -15.91
N GLN A 303 8.39 6.43 -16.04
CA GLN A 303 8.11 7.12 -17.32
C GLN A 303 9.15 6.84 -18.40
N ALA A 304 10.41 6.61 -18.02
CA ALA A 304 11.47 6.29 -18.96
C ALA A 304 11.38 4.86 -19.54
N ILE A 305 10.70 3.94 -18.85
CA ILE A 305 10.50 2.55 -19.29
C ILE A 305 9.06 2.29 -19.80
N ALA A 306 8.20 3.29 -19.72
CA ALA A 306 6.80 3.24 -20.13
C ALA A 306 6.62 3.58 -21.61
#